data_f51d4646ca35486187b7c14e0b0e45f8
#
_entry.id   f51d4646ca35486187b7c14e0b0e45f8
#
_cell.length_a   1.000
_cell.length_b   1.000
_cell.length_c   1.000
_cell.angle_alpha   90.00
_cell.angle_beta   90.00
_cell.angle_gamma   90.00
#
_symmetry.space_group_name_H-M   'P 1'
#
loop_
_entity.id
_entity.type
_entity.pdbx_description
1 polymer ?
#
loop_
_entity_poly.entity_id
_entity_poly.type
_entity_poly.pdbx_seq_one_letter_code
_entity_poly.pdbx_strand_id
1 'polypeptide(L)'
;MGRYHKNVFKRSVGAVIPTLLLALIATNAASSEQVATKNHAHSSLAQGVLLGDMSKLDPSKTPGENFDLLDWQLTLPTDLNKDKKADTVNEVAMSKGFELNPFFYTADDGGMVFACPNEGAQTSKNTKYARTELREMLRRGNARYKTQGVNKNNWVFGSSHSSAKRSAGGVNGSLEATLAVNRVSTTGDEKMVGRVIIGQIHATDDEPIRIYYRKLPNNEKGAIYFAHEIEGADDIWIPMIGTRSHRLPNPEDGIALNEKFSYKITVVDDLLTVTIIRLNKPNITKVFDMSDSGYSRTNQYMYFKAGVYNQNNGGADKDYVQATFYHVDNKHDGYDG
;
A
#
# COMPACT_ATOMS: atom_id res chain seq x y z
N MET A 1 -54.88 4.49 4.31
CA MET A 1 -55.80 4.76 3.17
C MET A 1 -55.00 5.16 1.98
N GLY A 2 -55.21 4.46 0.85
CA GLY A 2 -54.68 4.85 -0.46
C GLY A 2 -53.73 3.80 -1.08
N ARG A 3 -54.29 2.65 -1.51
CA ARG A 3 -53.73 1.71 -2.50
C ARG A 3 -53.83 2.31 -3.92
N TYR A 4 -52.95 1.86 -4.82
CA TYR A 4 -53.22 1.56 -6.25
C TYR A 4 -51.83 1.38 -6.94
N HIS A 5 -51.55 0.53 -7.85
CA HIS A 5 -52.08 -0.70 -8.47
C HIS A 5 -51.04 -1.05 -9.55
N LYS A 6 -50.87 -2.35 -9.75
CA LYS A 6 -50.06 -3.01 -10.80
C LYS A 6 -50.53 -2.64 -12.22
N ASN A 7 -49.63 -2.67 -13.20
CA ASN A 7 -49.98 -3.15 -14.54
C ASN A 7 -48.85 -3.96 -15.17
N VAL A 8 -49.23 -5.20 -15.49
CA VAL A 8 -48.50 -6.21 -16.23
C VAL A 8 -48.96 -6.08 -17.69
N PHE A 9 -48.05 -6.10 -18.66
CA PHE A 9 -48.39 -6.45 -20.06
C PHE A 9 -47.41 -7.49 -20.60
N LYS A 10 -48.00 -8.73 -20.81
CA LYS A 10 -47.48 -9.78 -21.65
C LYS A 10 -48.04 -9.61 -23.08
N ARG A 11 -47.22 -9.88 -24.10
CA ARG A 11 -47.56 -10.48 -25.41
C ARG A 11 -46.28 -10.93 -26.09
N SER A 12 -46.13 -11.95 -26.47
CA SER A 12 -46.07 -13.27 -27.15
C SER A 12 -46.06 -13.18 -28.68
N VAL A 13 -45.13 -14.03 -29.24
CA VAL A 13 -45.19 -14.87 -30.43
C VAL A 13 -44.82 -14.28 -31.80
N GLY A 14 -43.93 -15.01 -32.49
CA GLY A 14 -43.81 -15.02 -33.94
C GLY A 14 -42.47 -15.55 -34.47
N ALA A 15 -42.36 -16.86 -34.65
CA ALA A 15 -41.26 -17.53 -35.36
C ALA A 15 -41.55 -17.53 -36.88
N VAL A 16 -40.53 -17.35 -37.69
CA VAL A 16 -40.48 -17.87 -39.09
C VAL A 16 -39.04 -18.11 -39.50
N ILE A 17 -38.74 -19.35 -39.84
CA ILE A 17 -37.54 -19.80 -40.57
C ILE A 17 -37.91 -19.87 -42.07
N PRO A 18 -37.00 -19.61 -42.97
CA PRO A 18 -36.82 -20.55 -44.07
C PRO A 18 -35.37 -20.94 -44.39
N THR A 19 -35.22 -22.20 -44.62
CA THR A 19 -34.08 -22.93 -45.15
C THR A 19 -34.01 -22.79 -46.69
N LEU A 20 -32.81 -22.71 -47.29
CA LEU A 20 -32.44 -23.19 -48.66
C LEU A 20 -30.91 -23.15 -48.79
N LEU A 21 -30.25 -24.18 -48.90
CA LEU A 21 -29.86 -25.25 -49.86
C LEU A 21 -28.77 -24.83 -50.87
N LEU A 22 -27.61 -25.49 -50.72
CA LEU A 22 -26.51 -25.93 -51.58
C LEU A 22 -26.13 -25.17 -52.88
N ALA A 23 -24.79 -24.98 -53.02
CA ALA A 23 -24.02 -25.48 -54.17
C ALA A 23 -22.53 -25.61 -53.88
N LEU A 24 -21.97 -26.79 -54.07
CA LEU A 24 -20.56 -27.16 -54.11
C LEU A 24 -19.92 -26.66 -55.41
N ILE A 25 -18.72 -26.05 -55.37
CA ILE A 25 -17.72 -26.18 -56.47
C ILE A 25 -16.34 -26.32 -55.80
N ALA A 26 -15.71 -27.46 -56.03
CA ALA A 26 -14.31 -27.74 -55.69
C ALA A 26 -13.41 -27.30 -56.81
N THR A 27 -12.35 -26.57 -56.48
CA THR A 27 -11.12 -26.50 -57.36
C THR A 27 -9.88 -26.66 -56.48
N ASN A 28 -9.14 -27.73 -56.74
CA ASN A 28 -7.82 -28.01 -56.22
C ASN A 28 -6.81 -27.00 -56.77
N ALA A 29 -6.00 -26.42 -55.86
CA ALA A 29 -4.65 -25.97 -56.23
C ALA A 29 -3.76 -26.18 -54.97
N ALA A 30 -2.84 -27.11 -55.12
CA ALA A 30 -1.77 -27.33 -54.17
C ALA A 30 -0.80 -26.18 -54.17
N SER A 31 -0.49 -25.66 -53.00
CA SER A 31 0.75 -24.89 -52.80
C SER A 31 1.26 -25.05 -51.35
N SER A 32 2.40 -25.69 -51.30
CA SER A 32 3.44 -25.72 -50.25
C SER A 32 3.10 -25.14 -48.85
N GLU A 33 2.93 -26.05 -47.88
CA GLU A 33 3.07 -25.77 -46.47
C GLU A 33 4.49 -25.29 -46.13
N GLN A 34 4.63 -23.99 -45.85
CA GLN A 34 5.71 -23.51 -45.00
C GLN A 34 5.19 -23.57 -43.58
N VAL A 35 5.65 -24.56 -42.83
CA VAL A 35 5.48 -24.64 -41.36
C VAL A 35 6.27 -23.48 -40.76
N ALA A 36 5.59 -22.38 -40.49
CA ALA A 36 6.10 -21.33 -39.63
C ALA A 36 6.07 -21.85 -38.18
N THR A 37 7.19 -22.37 -37.70
CA THR A 37 7.44 -22.58 -36.28
C THR A 37 7.32 -21.24 -35.59
N LYS A 38 6.18 -20.98 -34.96
CA LYS A 38 6.05 -19.91 -33.98
C LYS A 38 6.96 -20.23 -32.79
N ASN A 39 8.14 -19.67 -32.80
CA ASN A 39 8.95 -19.53 -31.61
C ASN A 39 8.14 -18.72 -30.59
N HIS A 40 7.49 -19.40 -29.67
CA HIS A 40 7.05 -18.81 -28.44
C HIS A 40 8.33 -18.43 -27.67
N ALA A 41 8.80 -17.20 -27.86
CA ALA A 41 9.72 -16.60 -26.93
C ALA A 41 9.02 -16.62 -25.58
N HIS A 42 9.43 -17.54 -24.71
CA HIS A 42 9.17 -17.42 -23.27
C HIS A 42 9.88 -16.13 -22.87
N SER A 43 9.11 -15.03 -22.78
CA SER A 43 9.52 -13.87 -22.03
C SER A 43 9.74 -14.38 -20.60
N SER A 44 11.00 -14.61 -20.23
CA SER A 44 11.35 -14.89 -18.83
C SER A 44 10.93 -13.67 -18.04
N LEU A 45 9.85 -13.79 -17.27
CA LEU A 45 9.44 -12.74 -16.33
C LEU A 45 10.67 -12.44 -15.47
N ALA A 46 11.10 -11.19 -15.46
CA ALA A 46 12.23 -10.75 -14.66
C ALA A 46 12.04 -11.19 -13.21
N GLN A 47 12.99 -11.97 -12.69
CA GLN A 47 12.98 -12.41 -11.32
C GLN A 47 13.24 -11.22 -10.39
N GLY A 48 12.47 -11.13 -9.30
CA GLY A 48 12.57 -10.04 -8.35
C GLY A 48 13.92 -10.02 -7.64
N VAL A 49 14.47 -8.80 -7.55
CA VAL A 49 15.61 -8.46 -6.70
C VAL A 49 15.10 -7.46 -5.67
N LEU A 50 15.32 -7.72 -4.38
CA LEU A 50 14.87 -6.83 -3.32
C LEU A 50 15.48 -5.44 -3.47
N LEU A 51 14.70 -4.42 -3.13
CA LEU A 51 15.11 -3.01 -3.23
C LEU A 51 16.07 -2.64 -2.08
N GLY A 52 16.96 -1.68 -2.34
CA GLY A 52 17.94 -1.18 -1.38
C GLY A 52 19.17 -2.06 -1.20
N ASP A 53 20.20 -1.49 -0.61
CA ASP A 53 21.47 -2.17 -0.30
C ASP A 53 21.54 -2.47 1.21
N MET A 54 21.00 -3.60 1.61
CA MET A 54 20.96 -4.03 3.02
C MET A 54 22.34 -4.34 3.62
N SER A 55 23.39 -4.49 2.79
CA SER A 55 24.75 -4.74 3.28
C SER A 55 25.38 -3.55 3.98
N LYS A 56 24.78 -2.37 3.86
CA LYS A 56 25.23 -1.12 4.49
C LYS A 56 24.64 -0.89 5.89
N LEU A 57 23.64 -1.71 6.28
CA LEU A 57 23.02 -1.58 7.60
C LEU A 57 23.97 -2.05 8.68
N ASP A 58 24.07 -1.25 9.73
CA ASP A 58 24.97 -1.45 10.87
C ASP A 58 24.14 -1.57 12.16
N PRO A 59 24.13 -2.74 12.84
CA PRO A 59 23.35 -2.91 14.07
C PRO A 59 23.84 -2.07 15.26
N SER A 60 25.04 -1.50 15.19
CA SER A 60 25.54 -0.59 16.21
C SER A 60 25.08 0.86 16.06
N LYS A 61 24.40 1.18 14.95
CA LYS A 61 23.88 2.51 14.63
C LYS A 61 22.40 2.61 14.93
N THR A 62 21.95 3.80 15.26
CA THR A 62 20.53 4.11 15.42
C THR A 62 19.81 4.10 14.05
N PRO A 63 18.46 4.01 14.02
CA PRO A 63 17.71 4.10 12.75
C PRO A 63 18.06 5.35 11.93
N GLY A 64 18.21 6.52 12.56
CA GLY A 64 18.57 7.77 11.87
C GLY A 64 20.00 7.84 11.32
N GLU A 65 20.89 6.92 11.74
CA GLU A 65 22.25 6.79 11.18
C GLU A 65 22.33 5.73 10.07
N ASN A 66 21.36 4.78 10.04
CA ASN A 66 21.23 3.75 9.00
C ASN A 66 20.38 4.23 7.82
N PHE A 67 19.40 5.11 8.07
CA PHE A 67 18.41 5.59 7.10
C PHE A 67 18.36 7.12 7.08
N ASP A 68 18.11 7.74 5.93
CA ASP A 68 17.79 9.17 5.89
C ASP A 68 16.37 9.38 6.44
N LEU A 69 16.30 9.71 7.74
CA LEU A 69 15.05 9.96 8.44
C LEU A 69 14.71 11.45 8.58
N LEU A 70 15.47 12.35 7.92
CA LEU A 70 15.13 13.77 7.91
C LEU A 70 13.87 14.06 7.07
N ASP A 71 13.46 13.14 6.23
CA ASP A 71 12.18 13.18 5.49
C ASP A 71 11.00 12.58 6.26
N TRP A 72 11.19 12.17 7.53
CA TRP A 72 10.19 11.37 8.21
C TRP A 72 9.89 11.81 9.63
N GLN A 73 8.62 12.05 9.92
CA GLN A 73 8.08 12.17 11.29
C GLN A 73 7.56 10.79 11.71
N LEU A 74 7.79 10.38 12.96
CA LEU A 74 7.29 9.13 13.52
C LEU A 74 6.05 9.38 14.38
N THR A 75 5.02 8.55 14.23
CA THR A 75 3.92 8.41 15.19
C THR A 75 4.15 7.16 16.02
N LEU A 76 4.03 7.28 17.35
CA LEU A 76 4.19 6.20 18.32
C LEU A 76 2.85 5.77 18.93
N PRO A 77 2.71 4.53 19.44
CA PRO A 77 1.49 4.07 20.09
C PRO A 77 1.40 4.48 21.56
N THR A 78 2.16 5.50 21.98
CA THR A 78 2.27 6.00 23.35
C THR A 78 1.59 7.37 23.51
N ASP A 79 1.26 7.73 24.75
CA ASP A 79 0.75 9.03 25.19
C ASP A 79 1.52 9.44 26.47
N LEU A 80 2.82 9.71 26.31
CA LEU A 80 3.72 10.03 27.41
C LEU A 80 3.44 11.41 28.01
N ASN A 81 2.98 12.34 27.20
CA ASN A 81 2.62 13.69 27.60
C ASN A 81 1.19 13.81 28.18
N LYS A 82 0.38 12.73 28.10
CA LYS A 82 -1.00 12.59 28.63
C LYS A 82 -1.99 13.58 28.01
N ASP A 83 -1.81 13.91 26.73
CA ASP A 83 -2.76 14.77 26.00
C ASP A 83 -3.89 14.00 25.31
N LYS A 84 -3.95 12.67 25.52
CA LYS A 84 -4.91 11.70 24.95
C LYS A 84 -4.74 11.49 23.44
N LYS A 85 -3.53 11.69 22.94
CA LYS A 85 -3.16 11.43 21.57
C LYS A 85 -1.86 10.63 21.50
N ALA A 86 -1.67 9.97 20.39
CA ALA A 86 -0.42 9.31 20.09
C ALA A 86 0.74 10.31 19.99
N ASP A 87 1.85 10.01 20.65
CA ASP A 87 3.05 10.82 20.58
C ASP A 87 3.60 10.88 19.17
N THR A 88 4.23 12.00 18.83
CA THR A 88 4.92 12.18 17.56
C THR A 88 6.36 12.67 17.76
N VAL A 89 7.28 12.14 16.96
CA VAL A 89 8.69 12.53 16.95
C VAL A 89 8.98 13.20 15.61
N ASN A 90 9.45 14.45 15.65
CA ASN A 90 9.69 15.21 14.43
C ASN A 90 10.92 14.69 13.65
N GLU A 91 11.00 15.08 12.38
CA GLU A 91 12.02 14.64 11.44
C GLU A 91 13.45 14.98 11.87
N VAL A 92 13.65 16.08 12.59
CA VAL A 92 14.98 16.46 13.12
C VAL A 92 15.42 15.54 14.26
N ALA A 93 14.50 15.17 15.17
CA ALA A 93 14.80 14.21 16.23
C ALA A 93 15.04 12.80 15.66
N MET A 94 14.26 12.41 14.64
CA MET A 94 14.43 11.15 13.94
C MET A 94 15.83 11.04 13.32
N SER A 95 16.28 12.05 12.59
CA SER A 95 17.61 12.08 11.95
C SER A 95 18.78 12.14 12.93
N LYS A 96 18.51 12.47 14.21
CA LYS A 96 19.51 12.52 15.29
C LYS A 96 19.57 11.26 16.16
N GLY A 97 19.01 10.16 15.67
CA GLY A 97 19.14 8.87 16.31
C GLY A 97 18.09 8.59 17.39
N PHE A 98 16.86 9.09 17.23
CA PHE A 98 15.77 8.73 18.12
C PHE A 98 15.48 7.23 18.08
N GLU A 99 15.34 6.63 19.27
CA GLU A 99 14.87 5.27 19.50
C GLU A 99 13.93 5.24 20.71
N LEU A 100 12.96 4.31 20.71
CA LEU A 100 12.08 4.02 21.83
C LEU A 100 11.72 2.55 21.86
N ASN A 101 12.47 1.75 22.60
CA ASN A 101 12.17 0.34 22.82
C ASN A 101 10.86 0.17 23.63
N PRO A 102 9.96 -0.75 23.30
CA PRO A 102 10.07 -1.77 22.23
C PRO A 102 9.43 -1.35 20.90
N PHE A 103 9.11 -0.08 20.68
CA PHE A 103 8.27 0.37 19.57
C PHE A 103 9.05 0.75 18.31
N PHE A 104 10.20 1.39 18.47
CA PHE A 104 11.03 1.88 17.36
C PHE A 104 12.51 1.85 17.74
N TYR A 105 13.29 1.01 17.07
CA TYR A 105 14.71 0.80 17.38
C TYR A 105 15.44 0.04 16.24
N THR A 106 16.78 -0.07 16.34
CA THR A 106 17.59 -0.85 15.40
C THR A 106 17.64 -2.33 15.82
N ALA A 107 17.36 -3.24 14.89
CA ALA A 107 17.48 -4.69 15.08
C ALA A 107 18.94 -5.15 15.04
N ASP A 108 19.20 -6.39 15.48
CA ASP A 108 20.52 -7.04 15.48
C ASP A 108 21.13 -7.21 14.08
N ASP A 109 20.32 -7.08 13.01
CA ASP A 109 20.77 -7.09 11.62
C ASP A 109 20.79 -5.69 10.97
N GLY A 110 20.66 -4.62 11.77
CA GLY A 110 20.70 -3.24 11.33
C GLY A 110 19.38 -2.70 10.77
N GLY A 111 18.35 -3.54 10.66
CA GLY A 111 17.04 -3.13 10.20
C GLY A 111 16.30 -2.24 11.20
N MET A 112 15.42 -1.37 10.71
CA MET A 112 14.60 -0.47 11.50
C MET A 112 13.30 -1.16 11.94
N VAL A 113 13.13 -1.42 13.23
CA VAL A 113 11.98 -2.11 13.81
C VAL A 113 10.84 -1.13 14.10
N PHE A 114 9.64 -1.53 13.71
CA PHE A 114 8.38 -0.92 14.11
C PHE A 114 7.53 -1.95 14.82
N ALA A 115 7.12 -1.70 16.06
CA ALA A 115 6.20 -2.55 16.80
C ALA A 115 5.04 -1.72 17.36
N CYS A 116 3.82 -2.27 17.29
CA CYS A 116 2.62 -1.57 17.76
C CYS A 116 1.67 -2.55 18.46
N PRO A 117 1.31 -2.31 19.74
CA PRO A 117 0.35 -3.13 20.47
C PRO A 117 -1.07 -2.99 19.89
N ASN A 118 -1.95 -3.95 20.23
CA ASN A 118 -3.36 -3.84 19.89
C ASN A 118 -4.01 -2.64 20.63
N GLU A 119 -3.63 -2.42 21.87
CA GLU A 119 -4.08 -1.31 22.70
C GLU A 119 -2.98 -0.24 22.82
N GLY A 120 -2.98 0.72 21.91
CA GLY A 120 -2.05 1.85 21.92
C GLY A 120 -2.77 3.18 21.76
N ALA A 121 -2.09 4.27 22.07
CA ALA A 121 -2.61 5.61 21.86
C ALA A 121 -2.93 5.86 20.37
N GLN A 122 -3.97 6.62 20.11
CA GLN A 122 -4.50 6.92 18.79
C GLN A 122 -4.25 8.37 18.42
N THR A 123 -4.05 8.67 17.14
CA THR A 123 -3.75 10.03 16.66
C THR A 123 -4.90 11.01 16.85
N SER A 124 -6.13 10.52 16.92
CA SER A 124 -7.33 11.32 17.16
C SER A 124 -8.47 10.46 17.70
N LYS A 125 -9.51 11.09 18.23
CA LYS A 125 -10.74 10.41 18.67
C LYS A 125 -11.49 9.66 17.54
N ASN A 126 -11.21 9.99 16.29
CA ASN A 126 -11.82 9.36 15.12
C ASN A 126 -10.98 8.18 14.58
N THR A 127 -9.74 8.04 15.04
CA THR A 127 -8.85 6.93 14.67
C THR A 127 -9.16 5.72 15.54
N LYS A 128 -9.32 4.55 14.92
CA LYS A 128 -9.71 3.31 15.63
C LYS A 128 -8.51 2.48 16.10
N TYR A 129 -7.35 2.64 15.49
CA TYR A 129 -6.21 1.76 15.65
C TYR A 129 -4.95 2.53 15.98
N ALA A 130 -4.05 1.90 16.75
CA ALA A 130 -2.73 2.43 17.06
C ALA A 130 -1.72 2.14 15.94
N ARG A 131 -0.63 2.89 15.92
CA ARG A 131 0.43 2.76 14.93
C ARG A 131 1.80 3.09 15.48
N THR A 132 2.81 2.48 14.90
CA THR A 132 4.20 2.95 14.90
C THR A 132 4.57 3.15 13.43
N GLU A 133 4.53 4.38 12.96
CA GLU A 133 4.48 4.64 11.52
C GLU A 133 5.11 5.97 11.17
N LEU A 134 5.97 5.95 10.15
CA LEU A 134 6.55 7.13 9.54
C LEU A 134 5.48 7.89 8.73
N ARG A 135 5.62 9.22 8.73
CA ARG A 135 4.90 10.15 7.87
C ARG A 135 5.93 11.03 7.15
N GLU A 136 5.85 11.07 5.85
CA GLU A 136 6.75 11.86 5.01
C GLU A 136 6.70 13.35 5.30
N MET A 137 7.87 13.99 5.31
CA MET A 137 8.10 15.39 5.68
C MET A 137 9.08 16.04 4.72
N LEU A 138 8.65 16.35 3.49
CA LEU A 138 9.52 16.95 2.44
C LEU A 138 10.18 18.28 2.87
N ARG A 139 9.70 18.88 3.94
CA ARG A 139 10.28 20.11 4.52
C ARG A 139 11.63 19.92 5.23
N ARG A 140 12.04 18.68 5.53
CA ARG A 140 13.34 18.31 6.14
C ARG A 140 13.72 19.22 7.31
N GLY A 141 12.81 19.37 8.30
CA GLY A 141 13.02 20.21 9.49
C GLY A 141 12.72 21.70 9.30
N ASN A 142 12.37 22.18 8.13
CA ASN A 142 12.01 23.57 7.94
C ASN A 142 10.59 23.85 8.48
N ALA A 143 10.52 24.26 9.75
CA ALA A 143 9.27 24.53 10.46
C ALA A 143 8.42 25.68 9.89
N ARG A 144 8.91 26.43 8.89
CA ARG A 144 8.11 27.44 8.17
C ARG A 144 6.98 26.80 7.37
N TYR A 145 7.16 25.55 6.91
CA TYR A 145 6.13 24.82 6.19
C TYR A 145 5.31 23.96 7.16
N LYS A 146 3.98 24.10 7.07
CA LYS A 146 3.04 23.33 7.89
C LYS A 146 3.05 21.87 7.48
N THR A 147 2.69 20.98 8.40
CA THR A 147 2.54 19.55 8.10
C THR A 147 1.39 19.26 7.16
N GLN A 148 0.36 20.08 7.16
CA GLN A 148 -0.85 19.91 6.34
C GLN A 148 -0.97 21.01 5.29
N GLY A 149 -1.73 20.71 4.23
CA GLY A 149 -2.02 21.62 3.13
C GLY A 149 -1.05 21.50 1.95
N VAL A 150 -1.44 22.09 0.82
CA VAL A 150 -0.61 22.18 -0.38
C VAL A 150 0.51 23.18 -0.13
N ASN A 151 1.69 22.69 0.23
CA ASN A 151 2.88 23.49 0.54
C ASN A 151 4.14 22.64 0.35
N LYS A 152 5.33 23.20 0.62
CA LYS A 152 6.63 22.54 0.42
C LYS A 152 6.90 21.31 1.32
N ASN A 153 5.97 20.95 2.19
CA ASN A 153 6.06 19.73 3.00
C ASN A 153 5.34 18.52 2.40
N ASN A 154 4.49 18.72 1.42
CA ASN A 154 3.65 17.68 0.85
C ASN A 154 3.72 17.72 -0.67
N TRP A 155 3.35 16.63 -1.32
CA TRP A 155 3.34 16.54 -2.77
C TRP A 155 1.92 16.51 -3.34
N VAL A 156 1.78 16.60 -4.65
CA VAL A 156 0.52 16.55 -5.38
C VAL A 156 0.64 15.67 -6.62
N PHE A 157 -0.47 15.21 -7.15
CA PHE A 157 -0.51 14.47 -8.42
C PHE A 157 -0.04 15.33 -9.59
N GLY A 158 0.56 14.71 -10.61
CA GLY A 158 0.97 15.39 -11.84
C GLY A 158 -0.19 16.01 -12.61
N SER A 159 -1.38 15.40 -12.52
CA SER A 159 -2.66 15.90 -13.07
C SER A 159 -3.24 17.10 -12.30
N SER A 160 -2.74 17.40 -11.09
CA SER A 160 -3.22 18.53 -10.29
C SER A 160 -3.01 19.87 -10.99
N HIS A 161 -3.85 20.86 -10.65
CA HIS A 161 -3.76 22.20 -11.21
C HIS A 161 -2.37 22.81 -11.04
N SER A 162 -1.92 23.60 -12.03
CA SER A 162 -0.58 24.19 -12.07
C SER A 162 -0.21 25.03 -10.83
N SER A 163 -1.18 25.67 -10.18
CA SER A 163 -0.95 26.42 -8.93
C SER A 163 -0.62 25.51 -7.76
N ALA A 164 -1.28 24.36 -7.63
CA ALA A 164 -0.98 23.35 -6.62
C ALA A 164 0.43 22.77 -6.83
N LYS A 165 0.78 22.41 -8.06
CA LYS A 165 2.12 21.92 -8.43
C LYS A 165 3.24 22.91 -8.08
N ARG A 166 3.05 24.20 -8.31
CA ARG A 166 4.05 25.24 -7.94
C ARG A 166 4.21 25.40 -6.43
N SER A 167 3.15 25.20 -5.66
CA SER A 167 3.15 25.37 -4.21
C SER A 167 3.65 24.13 -3.47
N ALA A 168 3.48 22.95 -4.04
CA ALA A 168 3.87 21.68 -3.44
C ALA A 168 5.38 21.51 -3.29
N GLY A 169 5.80 20.59 -2.44
CA GLY A 169 7.18 20.14 -2.25
C GLY A 169 7.66 19.24 -3.36
N GLY A 170 6.76 18.42 -3.91
CA GLY A 170 7.02 17.52 -5.01
C GLY A 170 5.78 17.32 -5.87
N VAL A 171 5.95 16.77 -7.06
CA VAL A 171 4.89 16.37 -7.98
C VAL A 171 5.08 14.90 -8.31
N ASN A 172 4.01 14.13 -8.45
CA ASN A 172 4.07 12.68 -8.56
C ASN A 172 4.78 12.06 -7.34
N GLY A 173 4.92 10.78 -7.27
CA GLY A 173 5.62 10.19 -6.13
C GLY A 173 5.93 8.72 -6.31
N SER A 174 7.04 8.29 -5.70
CA SER A 174 7.42 6.90 -5.58
C SER A 174 7.88 6.62 -4.16
N LEU A 175 7.33 5.57 -3.53
CA LEU A 175 7.79 5.02 -2.27
C LEU A 175 8.29 3.61 -2.51
N GLU A 176 9.52 3.33 -2.13
CA GLU A 176 10.14 2.01 -2.15
C GLU A 176 10.42 1.57 -0.71
N ALA A 177 10.07 0.32 -0.38
CA ALA A 177 10.44 -0.26 0.89
C ALA A 177 10.77 -1.74 0.76
N THR A 178 11.73 -2.20 1.57
CA THR A 178 12.03 -3.60 1.80
C THR A 178 11.86 -3.89 3.28
N LEU A 179 11.06 -4.91 3.59
CA LEU A 179 10.71 -5.25 4.96
C LEU A 179 10.50 -6.75 5.15
N ALA A 180 10.48 -7.16 6.40
CA ALA A 180 9.89 -8.43 6.84
C ALA A 180 8.82 -8.13 7.90
N VAL A 181 7.65 -8.73 7.80
CA VAL A 181 6.68 -8.74 8.89
C VAL A 181 7.09 -9.83 9.87
N ASN A 182 7.47 -9.44 11.09
CA ASN A 182 8.01 -10.39 12.08
C ASN A 182 6.90 -11.00 12.92
N ARG A 183 5.84 -10.22 13.21
CA ARG A 183 4.71 -10.63 14.01
C ARG A 183 3.44 -9.93 13.57
N VAL A 184 2.33 -10.64 13.67
CA VAL A 184 0.98 -10.09 13.57
C VAL A 184 0.17 -10.49 14.78
N SER A 185 -0.91 -9.75 15.10
CA SER A 185 -1.82 -10.12 16.18
C SER A 185 -2.45 -11.49 15.93
N THR A 186 -2.57 -12.28 17.00
CA THR A 186 -3.09 -13.67 16.96
C THR A 186 -4.40 -13.83 17.72
N THR A 187 -4.82 -12.80 18.46
CA THR A 187 -6.04 -12.77 19.29
C THR A 187 -6.93 -11.61 18.87
N GLY A 188 -8.20 -11.65 19.21
CA GLY A 188 -9.19 -10.61 18.92
C GLY A 188 -10.25 -11.04 17.92
N ASP A 189 -10.91 -10.07 17.31
CA ASP A 189 -11.96 -10.31 16.30
C ASP A 189 -11.40 -10.99 15.06
N GLU A 190 -12.06 -12.06 14.59
CA GLU A 190 -11.64 -12.84 13.42
C GLU A 190 -11.49 -12.00 12.13
N LYS A 191 -12.23 -10.90 12.00
CA LYS A 191 -12.15 -9.98 10.87
C LYS A 191 -10.96 -9.05 10.94
N MET A 192 -10.39 -8.84 12.15
CA MET A 192 -9.31 -7.91 12.44
C MET A 192 -7.96 -8.61 12.63
N VAL A 193 -7.96 -9.80 13.24
CA VAL A 193 -6.75 -10.55 13.59
C VAL A 193 -5.80 -10.75 12.41
N GLY A 194 -4.50 -10.63 12.68
CA GLY A 194 -3.43 -10.88 11.72
C GLY A 194 -3.25 -9.80 10.65
N ARG A 195 -3.89 -8.64 10.77
CA ARG A 195 -3.94 -7.60 9.75
C ARG A 195 -3.13 -6.37 10.15
N VAL A 196 -2.25 -5.93 9.27
CA VAL A 196 -1.43 -4.71 9.45
C VAL A 196 -1.29 -3.96 8.13
N ILE A 197 -1.34 -2.64 8.15
CA ILE A 197 -0.96 -1.78 7.04
C ILE A 197 0.54 -1.50 7.15
N ILE A 198 1.26 -1.64 6.02
CA ILE A 198 2.73 -1.54 5.95
C ILE A 198 3.22 -0.40 5.06
N GLY A 199 2.36 0.25 4.32
CA GLY A 199 2.67 1.39 3.46
C GLY A 199 1.40 2.06 2.95
N GLN A 200 1.43 3.39 2.79
CA GLN A 200 0.27 4.18 2.39
C GLN A 200 0.69 5.41 1.57
N ILE A 201 -0.25 5.92 0.77
CA ILE A 201 -0.38 7.34 0.47
C ILE A 201 -1.58 7.84 1.25
N HIS A 202 -1.40 8.90 2.01
CA HIS A 202 -2.49 9.62 2.66
C HIS A 202 -2.69 10.96 1.96
N ALA A 203 -3.93 11.33 1.74
CA ALA A 203 -4.32 12.63 1.19
C ALA A 203 -4.79 13.57 2.32
N THR A 204 -5.60 14.56 1.98
CA THR A 204 -6.14 15.53 2.93
C THR A 204 -6.96 14.86 4.03
N ASP A 205 -7.87 13.97 3.66
CA ASP A 205 -8.76 13.26 4.58
C ASP A 205 -8.76 11.73 4.36
N ASP A 206 -8.60 11.28 3.11
CA ASP A 206 -8.73 9.88 2.69
C ASP A 206 -7.37 9.31 2.26
N GLU A 207 -7.30 8.01 1.95
CA GLU A 207 -6.08 7.32 1.57
C GLU A 207 -6.13 6.79 0.12
N PRO A 208 -5.39 7.43 -0.83
CA PRO A 208 -5.22 6.92 -2.20
C PRO A 208 -4.79 5.46 -2.25
N ILE A 209 -4.02 5.01 -1.28
CA ILE A 209 -3.66 3.60 -1.13
C ILE A 209 -3.29 3.25 0.31
N ARG A 210 -3.71 2.05 0.75
CA ARG A 210 -3.23 1.35 1.96
C ARG A 210 -2.83 -0.07 1.58
N ILE A 211 -1.56 -0.44 1.74
CA ILE A 211 -1.06 -1.80 1.52
C ILE A 211 -1.18 -2.59 2.82
N TYR A 212 -1.88 -3.72 2.76
CA TYR A 212 -2.10 -4.62 3.88
C TYR A 212 -1.29 -5.90 3.71
N TYR A 213 -0.66 -6.33 4.81
CA TYR A 213 -0.27 -7.71 5.01
C TYR A 213 -1.26 -8.34 5.98
N ARG A 214 -1.69 -9.57 5.70
CA ARG A 214 -2.57 -10.32 6.59
C ARG A 214 -2.18 -11.79 6.66
N LYS A 215 -1.84 -12.25 7.87
CA LYS A 215 -1.60 -13.67 8.16
C LYS A 215 -2.57 -14.10 9.26
N LEU A 216 -3.46 -15.05 8.93
CA LEU A 216 -4.38 -15.63 9.91
C LEU A 216 -3.62 -16.51 10.92
N PRO A 217 -4.12 -16.68 12.18
CA PRO A 217 -3.42 -17.44 13.21
C PRO A 217 -3.03 -18.86 12.77
N ASN A 218 -3.91 -19.54 12.04
CA ASN A 218 -3.71 -20.93 11.60
C ASN A 218 -2.99 -21.05 10.23
N ASN A 219 -2.61 -19.94 9.60
CA ASN A 219 -1.89 -19.94 8.34
C ASN A 219 -0.37 -19.82 8.60
N GLU A 220 0.44 -20.41 7.74
CA GLU A 220 1.91 -20.25 7.74
C GLU A 220 2.33 -18.99 7.03
N LYS A 221 1.56 -18.59 6.01
CA LYS A 221 1.86 -17.46 5.13
C LYS A 221 0.76 -16.41 5.17
N GLY A 222 1.12 -15.17 4.87
CA GLY A 222 0.23 -14.03 4.77
C GLY A 222 -0.12 -13.67 3.32
N ALA A 223 -1.26 -13.02 3.16
CA ALA A 223 -1.73 -12.40 1.94
C ALA A 223 -1.28 -10.94 1.88
N ILE A 224 -1.13 -10.39 0.66
CA ILE A 224 -0.95 -8.97 0.39
C ILE A 224 -2.11 -8.49 -0.49
N TYR A 225 -2.70 -7.39 -0.11
CA TYR A 225 -3.72 -6.68 -0.88
C TYR A 225 -3.64 -5.18 -0.57
N PHE A 226 -4.25 -4.36 -1.38
CA PHE A 226 -4.39 -2.95 -1.05
C PHE A 226 -5.83 -2.47 -1.17
N ALA A 227 -6.15 -1.40 -0.44
CA ALA A 227 -7.35 -0.61 -0.61
C ALA A 227 -7.00 0.69 -1.31
N HIS A 228 -7.83 1.09 -2.25
CA HIS A 228 -7.93 2.43 -2.79
C HIS A 228 -9.23 3.05 -2.30
N GLU A 229 -9.14 4.17 -1.61
CA GLU A 229 -10.29 4.94 -1.15
C GLU A 229 -10.58 6.06 -2.16
N ILE A 230 -11.81 6.14 -2.64
CA ILE A 230 -12.27 7.28 -3.45
C ILE A 230 -12.67 8.39 -2.47
N GLU A 231 -12.30 9.63 -2.72
CA GLU A 231 -12.63 10.77 -1.85
C GLU A 231 -14.11 10.79 -1.46
N GLY A 232 -14.38 10.56 -0.17
CA GLY A 232 -15.73 10.51 0.40
C GLY A 232 -16.58 9.30 0.03
N ALA A 233 -15.99 8.19 -0.44
CA ALA A 233 -16.69 6.97 -0.83
C ALA A 233 -16.06 5.71 -0.21
N ASP A 234 -16.59 4.55 -0.55
CA ASP A 234 -16.14 3.25 -0.04
C ASP A 234 -14.81 2.79 -0.68
N ASP A 235 -14.07 1.97 0.07
CA ASP A 235 -12.83 1.32 -0.39
C ASP A 235 -13.04 0.37 -1.58
N ILE A 236 -12.17 0.48 -2.58
CA ILE A 236 -11.97 -0.52 -3.62
C ILE A 236 -10.82 -1.45 -3.21
N TRP A 237 -11.09 -2.74 -3.09
CA TRP A 237 -10.13 -3.72 -2.60
C TRP A 237 -9.48 -4.50 -3.75
N ILE A 238 -8.16 -4.44 -3.84
CA ILE A 238 -7.39 -5.06 -4.92
C ILE A 238 -6.45 -6.14 -4.33
N PRO A 239 -6.64 -7.43 -4.67
CA PRO A 239 -5.72 -8.48 -4.25
C PRO A 239 -4.41 -8.45 -5.05
N MET A 240 -3.28 -8.65 -4.34
CA MET A 240 -1.96 -8.83 -4.93
C MET A 240 -1.52 -10.30 -4.79
N ILE A 241 -1.51 -10.82 -3.56
CA ILE A 241 -1.19 -12.20 -3.21
C ILE A 241 -2.29 -12.72 -2.30
N GLY A 242 -2.98 -13.79 -2.66
CA GLY A 242 -4.12 -14.28 -1.91
C GLY A 242 -5.29 -13.30 -1.91
N THR A 243 -6.06 -13.26 -0.82
CA THR A 243 -7.22 -12.37 -0.67
C THR A 243 -7.30 -11.74 0.73
N ARG A 244 -8.17 -10.75 0.92
CA ARG A 244 -8.42 -10.10 2.21
C ARG A 244 -9.35 -10.88 3.15
N SER A 245 -9.89 -12.02 2.74
CA SER A 245 -10.87 -12.78 3.51
C SER A 245 -10.32 -13.24 4.86
N HIS A 246 -11.11 -13.14 5.93
CA HIS A 246 -10.78 -13.70 7.24
C HIS A 246 -10.98 -15.23 7.30
N ARG A 247 -11.49 -15.84 6.23
CA ARG A 247 -11.64 -17.29 6.05
C ARG A 247 -10.70 -17.82 4.97
N LEU A 248 -9.66 -17.04 4.65
CA LEU A 248 -8.68 -17.42 3.64
C LEU A 248 -7.96 -18.70 4.05
N PRO A 249 -7.92 -19.74 3.19
CA PRO A 249 -6.98 -20.83 3.36
C PRO A 249 -5.53 -20.30 3.29
N ASN A 250 -4.58 -21.07 3.76
CA ASN A 250 -3.15 -20.71 3.69
C ASN A 250 -2.79 -20.36 2.23
N PRO A 251 -2.40 -19.11 1.90
CA PRO A 251 -2.15 -18.75 0.51
C PRO A 251 -0.90 -19.48 -0.01
N GLU A 252 -1.06 -20.29 -1.06
CA GLU A 252 0.02 -21.12 -1.62
C GLU A 252 1.27 -20.28 -1.92
N ASP A 253 1.08 -19.12 -2.54
CA ASP A 253 2.16 -18.19 -2.89
C ASP A 253 2.25 -16.99 -1.93
N GLY A 254 1.81 -17.18 -0.66
CA GLY A 254 1.86 -16.15 0.37
C GLY A 254 3.29 -15.86 0.85
N ILE A 255 3.41 -14.83 1.68
CA ILE A 255 4.67 -14.40 2.30
C ILE A 255 4.66 -14.84 3.77
N ALA A 256 5.69 -15.58 4.20
CA ALA A 256 5.83 -16.02 5.58
C ALA A 256 6.26 -14.87 6.51
N LEU A 257 6.04 -15.02 7.83
CA LEU A 257 6.68 -14.13 8.79
C LEU A 257 8.20 -14.25 8.67
N ASN A 258 8.89 -13.12 8.83
CA ASN A 258 10.34 -12.97 8.67
C ASN A 258 10.88 -13.17 7.23
N GLU A 259 10.03 -13.45 6.26
CA GLU A 259 10.41 -13.43 4.84
C GLU A 259 10.54 -11.98 4.37
N LYS A 260 11.72 -11.60 3.86
CA LYS A 260 11.96 -10.27 3.30
C LYS A 260 11.30 -10.15 1.93
N PHE A 261 10.60 -9.06 1.72
CA PHE A 261 10.01 -8.66 0.43
C PHE A 261 10.07 -7.15 0.28
N SER A 262 9.92 -6.68 -0.94
CA SER A 262 9.81 -5.25 -1.20
C SER A 262 8.44 -4.89 -1.76
N TYR A 263 8.01 -3.67 -1.51
CA TYR A 263 6.95 -3.05 -2.28
C TYR A 263 7.43 -1.75 -2.90
N LYS A 264 6.84 -1.41 -4.04
CA LYS A 264 6.96 -0.10 -4.67
C LYS A 264 5.57 0.44 -4.97
N ILE A 265 5.31 1.65 -4.49
CA ILE A 265 4.14 2.46 -4.84
C ILE A 265 4.63 3.57 -5.76
N THR A 266 3.99 3.78 -6.89
CA THR A 266 4.31 4.90 -7.79
C THR A 266 3.03 5.55 -8.26
N VAL A 267 2.99 6.88 -8.24
CA VAL A 267 1.93 7.68 -8.84
C VAL A 267 2.54 8.61 -9.87
N VAL A 268 2.07 8.51 -11.11
CA VAL A 268 2.38 9.43 -12.19
C VAL A 268 1.05 9.95 -12.76
N ASP A 269 0.85 11.25 -12.69
CA ASP A 269 -0.46 11.89 -12.92
C ASP A 269 -1.52 11.27 -12.00
N ASP A 270 -2.51 10.56 -12.53
CA ASP A 270 -3.54 9.84 -11.77
C ASP A 270 -3.30 8.32 -11.77
N LEU A 271 -2.20 7.84 -12.36
CA LEU A 271 -1.95 6.41 -12.50
C LEU A 271 -1.16 5.87 -11.31
N LEU A 272 -1.82 5.06 -10.47
CA LEU A 272 -1.21 4.31 -9.38
C LEU A 272 -0.64 2.99 -9.90
N THR A 273 0.62 2.73 -9.63
CA THR A 273 1.25 1.42 -9.85
C THR A 273 1.75 0.86 -8.54
N VAL A 274 1.36 -0.36 -8.21
CA VAL A 274 1.81 -1.09 -7.02
C VAL A 274 2.52 -2.35 -7.44
N THR A 275 3.76 -2.54 -6.99
CA THR A 275 4.54 -3.74 -7.28
C THR A 275 5.00 -4.40 -5.99
N ILE A 276 4.78 -5.71 -5.87
CA ILE A 276 5.35 -6.56 -4.83
C ILE A 276 6.49 -7.36 -5.43
N ILE A 277 7.65 -7.28 -4.80
CA ILE A 277 8.90 -7.88 -5.25
C ILE A 277 9.37 -8.89 -4.20
N ARG A 278 9.62 -10.12 -4.62
CA ARG A 278 10.15 -11.20 -3.77
C ARG A 278 11.40 -11.78 -4.42
N LEU A 279 12.37 -12.07 -3.60
CA LEU A 279 13.64 -12.61 -4.10
C LEU A 279 13.41 -13.85 -4.96
N ASN A 280 13.96 -13.85 -6.18
CA ASN A 280 13.90 -14.94 -7.14
C ASN A 280 12.48 -15.42 -7.52
N LYS A 281 11.48 -14.55 -7.37
CA LYS A 281 10.10 -14.79 -7.84
C LYS A 281 9.68 -13.70 -8.83
N PRO A 282 8.73 -13.98 -9.74
CA PRO A 282 8.17 -12.95 -10.61
C PRO A 282 7.56 -11.81 -9.79
N ASN A 283 7.80 -10.56 -10.24
CA ASN A 283 7.16 -9.40 -9.65
C ASN A 283 5.65 -9.43 -9.89
N ILE A 284 4.89 -9.00 -8.88
CA ILE A 284 3.43 -8.87 -8.97
C ILE A 284 3.09 -7.39 -9.02
N THR A 285 2.58 -6.94 -10.17
CA THR A 285 2.24 -5.54 -10.39
C THR A 285 0.76 -5.36 -10.68
N LYS A 286 0.16 -4.34 -10.08
CA LYS A 286 -1.18 -3.85 -10.37
C LYS A 286 -1.11 -2.37 -10.71
N VAL A 287 -1.92 -1.98 -11.68
CA VAL A 287 -2.08 -0.59 -12.11
C VAL A 287 -3.55 -0.22 -11.86
N PHE A 288 -3.77 0.98 -11.33
CA PHE A 288 -5.10 1.50 -11.03
C PHE A 288 -5.18 2.97 -11.46
N ASP A 289 -6.21 3.32 -12.22
CA ASP A 289 -6.50 4.68 -12.64
C ASP A 289 -7.32 5.40 -11.57
N MET A 290 -6.77 6.46 -10.99
CA MET A 290 -7.38 7.29 -9.95
C MET A 290 -7.98 8.60 -10.47
N SER A 291 -8.10 8.78 -11.79
CA SER A 291 -8.58 10.04 -12.39
C SER A 291 -9.94 10.51 -11.87
N ASP A 292 -10.82 9.55 -11.55
CA ASP A 292 -12.16 9.81 -11.00
C ASP A 292 -12.19 9.80 -9.46
N SER A 293 -11.04 9.68 -8.79
CA SER A 293 -10.98 9.51 -7.32
C SER A 293 -10.93 10.83 -6.54
N GLY A 294 -10.80 11.97 -7.20
CA GLY A 294 -10.86 13.30 -6.58
C GLY A 294 -9.52 13.87 -6.09
N TYR A 295 -8.43 13.11 -6.13
CA TYR A 295 -7.14 13.50 -5.55
C TYR A 295 -6.34 14.53 -6.35
N SER A 296 -6.69 14.82 -7.60
CA SER A 296 -6.11 15.90 -8.42
C SER A 296 -6.70 17.30 -8.15
N ARG A 297 -7.69 17.43 -7.25
CA ARG A 297 -8.30 18.71 -6.89
C ARG A 297 -7.28 19.65 -6.23
N THR A 298 -7.51 20.97 -6.37
CA THR A 298 -6.53 22.00 -5.97
C THR A 298 -6.21 22.07 -4.48
N ASN A 299 -7.06 21.56 -3.61
CA ASN A 299 -6.88 21.52 -2.16
C ASN A 299 -6.30 20.20 -1.66
N GLN A 300 -6.19 19.19 -2.52
CA GLN A 300 -5.63 17.89 -2.18
C GLN A 300 -4.10 17.94 -2.11
N TYR A 301 -3.53 17.32 -1.12
CA TYR A 301 -2.11 17.12 -0.94
C TYR A 301 -1.85 15.72 -0.41
N MET A 302 -0.69 15.17 -0.75
CA MET A 302 -0.32 13.79 -0.42
C MET A 302 0.95 13.75 0.42
N TYR A 303 1.10 12.66 1.13
CA TYR A 303 2.33 12.24 1.79
C TYR A 303 2.38 10.71 1.91
N PHE A 304 3.58 10.16 1.83
CA PHE A 304 3.78 8.74 2.07
C PHE A 304 3.80 8.41 3.55
N LYS A 305 3.49 7.15 3.84
CA LYS A 305 3.64 6.56 5.16
C LYS A 305 4.20 5.15 5.05
N ALA A 306 5.08 4.76 5.98
CA ALA A 306 5.72 3.46 6.08
C ALA A 306 5.89 3.04 7.54
N GLY A 307 5.77 1.77 7.86
CA GLY A 307 5.84 1.26 9.23
C GLY A 307 4.77 0.22 9.52
N VAL A 308 4.21 0.22 10.73
CA VAL A 308 3.10 -0.66 11.10
C VAL A 308 1.91 0.16 11.62
N TYR A 309 0.80 0.10 10.91
CA TYR A 309 -0.48 0.57 11.38
C TYR A 309 -1.33 -0.65 11.73
N ASN A 310 -1.40 -0.98 13.02
CA ASN A 310 -2.10 -2.15 13.51
C ASN A 310 -3.59 -2.05 13.18
N GLN A 311 -4.15 -3.08 12.61
CA GLN A 311 -5.55 -3.11 12.20
C GLN A 311 -6.39 -4.01 13.10
N ASN A 312 -5.92 -4.21 14.33
CA ASN A 312 -6.60 -4.90 15.41
C ASN A 312 -6.48 -4.06 16.70
N ASN A 313 -7.58 -3.79 17.35
CA ASN A 313 -7.68 -3.02 18.60
C ASN A 313 -8.36 -3.80 19.73
N GLY A 314 -8.29 -5.12 19.69
CA GLY A 314 -8.83 -6.03 20.70
C GLY A 314 -7.99 -7.28 20.84
N GLY A 315 -8.40 -8.18 21.69
CA GLY A 315 -7.68 -9.42 22.01
C GLY A 315 -6.89 -9.31 23.30
N ALA A 316 -5.78 -10.03 23.40
CA ALA A 316 -4.95 -10.03 24.60
C ALA A 316 -4.10 -8.75 24.71
N ASP A 317 -3.97 -8.20 25.91
CA ASP A 317 -3.27 -6.92 26.21
C ASP A 317 -1.81 -6.88 25.72
N LYS A 318 -1.15 -8.05 25.62
CA LYS A 318 0.23 -8.15 25.15
C LYS A 318 0.38 -8.53 23.68
N ASP A 319 -0.72 -8.59 22.95
CA ASP A 319 -0.67 -8.90 21.52
C ASP A 319 -0.34 -7.64 20.71
N TYR A 320 0.48 -7.83 19.66
CA TYR A 320 1.02 -6.72 18.88
C TYR A 320 1.37 -7.15 17.44
N VAL A 321 1.62 -6.17 16.60
CA VAL A 321 2.22 -6.34 15.28
C VAL A 321 3.65 -5.80 15.27
N GLN A 322 4.54 -6.40 14.47
CA GLN A 322 5.91 -5.93 14.27
C GLN A 322 6.37 -6.17 12.84
N ALA A 323 7.07 -5.20 12.29
CA ALA A 323 7.82 -5.34 11.05
C ALA A 323 9.20 -4.69 11.18
N THR A 324 10.18 -5.26 10.49
CA THR A 324 11.53 -4.70 10.36
C THR A 324 11.73 -4.22 8.93
N PHE A 325 12.07 -2.95 8.76
CA PHE A 325 12.35 -2.34 7.47
C PHE A 325 13.85 -2.28 7.23
N TYR A 326 14.25 -2.64 6.02
CA TYR A 326 15.65 -2.70 5.57
C TYR A 326 15.94 -1.68 4.48
N HIS A 327 14.90 -1.06 3.94
CA HIS A 327 14.98 0.01 2.96
C HIS A 327 13.68 0.82 3.01
N VAL A 328 13.80 2.14 2.98
CA VAL A 328 12.70 3.10 2.78
C VAL A 328 13.27 4.25 1.98
N ASP A 329 12.69 4.56 0.83
CA ASP A 329 13.12 5.63 -0.06
C ASP A 329 11.91 6.28 -0.73
N ASN A 330 11.86 7.61 -0.72
CA ASN A 330 10.79 8.40 -1.32
C ASN A 330 11.36 9.35 -2.38
N LYS A 331 10.66 9.48 -3.51
CA LYS A 331 11.08 10.34 -4.62
C LYS A 331 9.90 11.09 -5.22
N HIS A 332 10.15 12.34 -5.63
CA HIS A 332 9.18 13.17 -6.33
C HIS A 332 9.84 14.02 -7.41
N ASP A 333 9.09 14.37 -8.44
CA ASP A 333 9.53 15.35 -9.43
C ASP A 333 9.66 16.72 -8.76
N GLY A 334 10.82 17.38 -8.95
CA GLY A 334 11.11 18.70 -8.39
C GLY A 334 11.38 18.71 -6.88
N TYR A 335 11.73 17.56 -6.32
CA TYR A 335 12.22 17.40 -4.95
C TYR A 335 13.62 16.81 -4.97
N ASP A 336 14.58 17.55 -4.42
CA ASP A 336 15.97 17.14 -4.22
C ASP A 336 16.17 16.98 -2.72
N GLY A 337 15.87 15.80 -2.17
CA GLY A 337 15.91 15.46 -0.74
C GLY A 337 17.31 15.41 -0.14
#